data_5eae65a5946a196fb69ba31e835c4786
#
_entry.id   5eae65a5946a196fb69ba31e835c4786
#
_cell.length_a   1.000
_cell.length_b   1.000
_cell.length_c   1.000
_cell.angle_alpha   90.00
_cell.angle_beta   90.00
_cell.angle_gamma   90.00
#
_symmetry.space_group_name_H-M   'P 1'
#
loop_
_entity.id
_entity.type
_entity.pdbx_description
1 polymer ?
#
loop_
_entity_poly.entity_id
_entity_poly.type
_entity_poly.pdbx_seq_one_letter_code
_entity_poly.pdbx_strand_id
1 'polypeptide(L)'
;MKIIAYTEITENGLLIHYPTKAVKAEIEHLYQGAKEKYNGYMTVTLDKPYKSRTTGEGSQNNLFYALATEICKETGNDLEDVKDALKERAIKRGYPYKVNPINNQIKPFSTTKVNTVEMGYLIDEAKQLCAELGIVIND
;
A
#
# COMPACT_ATOMS: atom_id res chain seq x y z
N MET A 1 17.46 -9.36 -6.29
CA MET A 1 17.37 -9.25 -4.82
C MET A 1 17.15 -7.82 -4.43
N LYS A 2 16.21 -7.57 -3.53
CA LYS A 2 16.00 -6.25 -2.93
C LYS A 2 16.12 -6.38 -1.42
N ILE A 3 16.87 -5.46 -0.78
CA ILE A 3 17.04 -5.45 0.67
C ILE A 3 16.88 -4.03 1.20
N ILE A 4 16.49 -3.94 2.46
CA ILE A 4 16.55 -2.70 3.23
C ILE A 4 17.70 -2.89 4.22
N ALA A 5 18.68 -2.00 4.19
CA ALA A 5 19.87 -2.14 4.99
C ALA A 5 20.34 -0.78 5.53
N TYR A 6 20.99 -0.79 6.68
CA TYR A 6 21.67 0.38 7.19
C TYR A 6 22.88 0.67 6.33
N THR A 7 23.08 1.93 5.95
CA THR A 7 24.16 2.35 5.08
C THR A 7 24.94 3.52 5.67
N GLU A 8 26.20 3.61 5.28
CA GLU A 8 27.09 4.71 5.66
C GLU A 8 27.86 5.18 4.43
N ILE A 9 28.01 6.48 4.29
CA ILE A 9 28.90 7.06 3.27
C ILE A 9 30.32 7.07 3.82
N THR A 10 31.24 6.49 3.07
CA THR A 10 32.66 6.47 3.40
C THR A 10 33.45 7.22 2.34
N GLU A 11 34.73 7.49 2.59
CA GLU A 11 35.61 8.14 1.64
C GLU A 11 35.67 7.42 0.28
N ASN A 12 35.56 6.09 0.30
CA ASN A 12 35.70 5.24 -0.89
C ASN A 12 34.37 4.79 -1.50
N GLY A 13 33.23 5.15 -0.90
CA GLY A 13 31.95 4.76 -1.43
C GLY A 13 30.88 4.55 -0.36
N LEU A 14 29.87 3.78 -0.72
CA LEU A 14 28.76 3.46 0.17
C LEU A 14 29.00 2.10 0.83
N LEU A 15 29.00 2.08 2.15
CA LEU A 15 29.06 0.84 2.93
C LEU A 15 27.66 0.38 3.27
N ILE A 16 27.33 -0.86 2.93
CA ILE A 16 26.04 -1.47 3.22
C ILE A 16 26.24 -2.54 4.29
N HIS A 17 25.52 -2.41 5.40
CA HIS A 17 25.57 -3.41 6.46
C HIS A 17 24.61 -4.56 6.16
N TYR A 18 25.06 -5.80 6.34
CA TYR A 18 24.21 -6.96 6.11
C TYR A 18 23.06 -7.00 7.12
N PRO A 19 21.79 -7.03 6.66
CA PRO A 19 20.66 -7.07 7.60
C PRO A 19 20.57 -8.37 8.39
N THR A 20 20.91 -9.50 7.74
CA THR A 20 20.87 -10.83 8.34
C THR A 20 22.00 -11.69 7.80
N LYS A 21 22.26 -12.83 8.47
CA LYS A 21 23.27 -13.79 7.98
C LYS A 21 22.87 -14.43 6.66
N ALA A 22 21.58 -14.66 6.44
CA ALA A 22 21.07 -15.24 5.20
C ALA A 22 21.30 -14.27 4.03
N VAL A 23 21.03 -12.97 4.22
CA VAL A 23 21.27 -11.94 3.21
C VAL A 23 22.77 -11.80 2.92
N LYS A 24 23.61 -11.87 3.96
CA LYS A 24 25.06 -11.86 3.79
C LYS A 24 25.53 -12.96 2.85
N ALA A 25 25.08 -14.20 3.09
CA ALA A 25 25.45 -15.36 2.26
C ALA A 25 24.98 -15.17 0.82
N GLU A 26 23.79 -14.64 0.61
CA GLU A 26 23.22 -14.39 -0.71
C GLU A 26 23.99 -13.31 -1.48
N ILE A 27 24.36 -12.22 -0.82
CA ILE A 27 25.15 -11.14 -1.40
C ILE A 27 26.56 -11.64 -1.76
N GLU A 28 27.19 -12.43 -0.89
CA GLU A 28 28.51 -13.01 -1.16
C GLU A 28 28.48 -13.94 -2.37
N HIS A 29 27.41 -14.74 -2.52
CA HIS A 29 27.22 -15.59 -3.67
C HIS A 29 27.08 -14.80 -4.96
N LEU A 30 26.26 -13.73 -4.96
CA LEU A 30 26.11 -12.83 -6.10
C LEU A 30 27.43 -12.15 -6.46
N TYR A 31 28.18 -11.70 -5.44
CA TYR A 31 29.47 -11.05 -5.64
C TYR A 31 30.48 -11.99 -6.31
N GLN A 32 30.57 -13.24 -5.88
CA GLN A 32 31.46 -14.22 -6.48
C GLN A 32 31.14 -14.45 -7.97
N GLY A 33 29.86 -14.56 -8.31
CA GLY A 33 29.43 -14.67 -9.70
C GLY A 33 29.79 -13.44 -10.52
N ALA A 34 29.62 -12.24 -9.96
CA ALA A 34 29.96 -10.99 -10.61
C ALA A 34 31.48 -10.86 -10.80
N LYS A 35 32.27 -11.29 -9.83
CA LYS A 35 33.74 -11.27 -9.91
C LYS A 35 34.26 -12.18 -11.02
N GLU A 36 33.68 -13.37 -11.15
CA GLU A 36 34.10 -14.35 -12.15
C GLU A 36 33.73 -13.93 -13.58
N LYS A 37 32.50 -13.41 -13.77
CA LYS A 37 31.96 -13.14 -15.11
C LYS A 37 32.05 -11.67 -15.52
N TYR A 38 31.99 -10.76 -14.56
CA TYR A 38 31.85 -9.32 -14.82
C TYR A 38 32.91 -8.46 -14.12
N ASN A 39 34.04 -9.06 -13.75
CA ASN A 39 35.17 -8.33 -13.12
C ASN A 39 34.78 -7.55 -11.84
N GLY A 40 33.81 -8.03 -11.10
CA GLY A 40 33.32 -7.37 -9.89
C GLY A 40 32.26 -6.32 -10.10
N TYR A 41 31.85 -6.03 -11.34
CA TYR A 41 30.76 -5.11 -11.61
C TYR A 41 29.42 -5.73 -11.29
N MET A 42 28.60 -4.98 -10.58
CA MET A 42 27.24 -5.40 -10.19
C MET A 42 26.28 -4.26 -10.48
N THR A 43 25.03 -4.61 -10.78
CA THR A 43 23.96 -3.62 -10.84
C THR A 43 23.48 -3.32 -9.43
N VAL A 44 23.49 -2.05 -9.05
CA VAL A 44 23.03 -1.59 -7.74
C VAL A 44 21.98 -0.52 -7.96
N THR A 45 20.81 -0.71 -7.33
CA THR A 45 19.74 0.29 -7.35
C THR A 45 19.60 0.89 -5.97
N LEU A 46 19.68 2.20 -5.87
CA LEU A 46 19.57 2.92 -4.61
C LEU A 46 18.25 3.68 -4.55
N ASP A 47 17.50 3.47 -3.47
CA ASP A 47 16.23 4.13 -3.29
C ASP A 47 15.97 4.34 -1.79
N LYS A 48 15.03 5.24 -1.47
CA LYS A 48 14.59 5.42 -0.10
C LYS A 48 13.80 4.18 0.34
N PRO A 49 13.90 3.79 1.63
CA PRO A 49 13.06 2.71 2.11
C PRO A 49 11.62 3.18 2.04
N TYR A 50 10.78 2.45 1.34
CA TYR A 50 9.37 2.75 1.26
C TYR A 50 8.59 1.68 2.01
N LYS A 51 7.56 2.12 2.72
CA LYS A 51 6.56 1.19 3.19
C LYS A 51 5.91 0.59 1.95
N SER A 52 5.95 -0.75 1.84
CA SER A 52 5.23 -1.39 0.76
C SER A 52 3.78 -0.92 0.83
N ARG A 53 3.37 -0.26 -0.23
CA ARG A 53 2.07 0.38 -0.27
C ARG A 53 1.01 -0.72 -0.32
N THR A 54 0.29 -0.89 0.76
CA THR A 54 -1.04 -1.50 0.74
C THR A 54 -1.17 -2.98 0.36
N THR A 55 -0.12 -3.77 0.42
CA THR A 55 -0.21 -5.20 0.05
C THR A 55 0.04 -6.16 1.21
N GLY A 56 0.30 -5.67 2.43
CA GLY A 56 0.58 -6.49 3.59
C GLY A 56 -0.53 -6.44 4.64
N GLU A 57 -0.51 -7.39 5.56
CA GLU A 57 -1.37 -7.37 6.75
C GLU A 57 -1.17 -6.05 7.51
N GLY A 58 -2.27 -5.41 7.92
CA GLY A 58 -2.24 -4.11 8.60
C GLY A 58 -2.18 -2.90 7.67
N SER A 59 -2.17 -3.07 6.35
CA SER A 59 -2.23 -1.96 5.41
C SER A 59 -3.61 -1.31 5.39
N GLN A 60 -3.68 -0.04 4.96
CA GLN A 60 -4.95 0.66 4.79
C GLN A 60 -5.88 -0.08 3.83
N ASN A 61 -5.36 -0.64 2.76
CA ASN A 61 -6.16 -1.36 1.79
C ASN A 61 -6.78 -2.62 2.39
N ASN A 62 -6.02 -3.37 3.18
CA ASN A 62 -6.53 -4.54 3.88
C ASN A 62 -7.59 -4.17 4.91
N LEU A 63 -7.38 -3.09 5.65
CA LEU A 63 -8.37 -2.60 6.62
C LEU A 63 -9.66 -2.21 5.92
N PHE A 64 -9.57 -1.47 4.82
CA PHE A 64 -10.75 -1.08 4.03
C PHE A 64 -11.52 -2.30 3.51
N TYR A 65 -10.82 -3.29 2.95
CA TYR A 65 -11.45 -4.52 2.47
C TYR A 65 -12.13 -5.30 3.60
N ALA A 66 -11.50 -5.39 4.77
CA ALA A 66 -12.08 -6.06 5.93
C ALA A 66 -13.38 -5.37 6.37
N LEU A 67 -13.37 -4.04 6.47
CA LEU A 67 -14.56 -3.27 6.83
C LEU A 67 -15.66 -3.40 5.78
N ALA A 68 -15.32 -3.29 4.51
CA ALA A 68 -16.28 -3.43 3.41
C ALA A 68 -16.89 -4.84 3.38
N THR A 69 -16.10 -5.88 3.65
CA THR A 69 -16.57 -7.25 3.71
C THR A 69 -17.59 -7.44 4.83
N GLU A 70 -17.34 -6.87 6.01
CA GLU A 70 -18.30 -6.93 7.12
C GLU A 70 -19.62 -6.22 6.78
N ILE A 71 -19.54 -5.10 6.07
CA ILE A 71 -20.73 -4.38 5.60
C ILE A 71 -21.49 -5.24 4.59
N CYS A 72 -20.82 -5.93 3.67
CA CYS A 72 -21.43 -6.85 2.73
C CYS A 72 -22.23 -7.94 3.45
N LYS A 73 -21.63 -8.55 4.47
CA LYS A 73 -22.29 -9.61 5.26
C LYS A 73 -23.53 -9.12 5.96
N GLU A 74 -23.48 -7.92 6.52
CA GLU A 74 -24.61 -7.35 7.28
C GLU A 74 -25.74 -6.88 6.37
N THR A 75 -25.42 -6.31 5.20
CA THR A 75 -26.40 -5.70 4.31
C THR A 75 -26.85 -6.61 3.17
N GLY A 76 -26.09 -7.66 2.86
CA GLY A 76 -26.37 -8.53 1.71
C GLY A 76 -25.97 -7.93 0.36
N ASN A 77 -25.30 -6.79 0.34
CA ASN A 77 -24.84 -6.14 -0.89
C ASN A 77 -23.53 -6.74 -1.39
N ASP A 78 -23.28 -6.61 -2.70
CA ASP A 78 -22.01 -6.99 -3.30
C ASP A 78 -20.90 -6.05 -2.86
N LEU A 79 -19.66 -6.56 -2.86
CA LEU A 79 -18.48 -5.78 -2.46
C LEU A 79 -18.31 -4.51 -3.30
N GLU A 80 -18.51 -4.59 -4.62
CA GLU A 80 -18.38 -3.42 -5.50
C GLU A 80 -19.43 -2.35 -5.16
N ASP A 81 -20.65 -2.74 -4.89
CA ASP A 81 -21.72 -1.81 -4.50
C ASP A 81 -21.42 -1.13 -3.16
N VAL A 82 -20.89 -1.87 -2.20
CA VAL A 82 -20.47 -1.32 -0.90
C VAL A 82 -19.31 -0.34 -1.08
N LYS A 83 -18.31 -0.70 -1.88
CA LYS A 83 -17.18 0.17 -2.18
C LYS A 83 -17.63 1.48 -2.84
N ASP A 84 -18.52 1.40 -3.80
CA ASP A 84 -19.04 2.58 -4.50
C ASP A 84 -19.85 3.48 -3.56
N ALA A 85 -20.69 2.90 -2.72
CA ALA A 85 -21.45 3.65 -1.73
C ALA A 85 -20.53 4.37 -0.73
N LEU A 86 -19.49 3.68 -0.26
CA LEU A 86 -18.51 4.28 0.66
C LEU A 86 -17.71 5.41 0.01
N LYS A 87 -17.32 5.27 -1.25
CA LYS A 87 -16.64 6.33 -2.00
C LYS A 87 -17.53 7.57 -2.14
N GLU A 88 -18.80 7.39 -2.49
CA GLU A 88 -19.74 8.50 -2.59
C GLU A 88 -19.92 9.21 -1.24
N ARG A 89 -20.04 8.46 -0.16
CA ARG A 89 -20.12 9.04 1.19
C ARG A 89 -18.85 9.77 1.57
N ALA A 90 -17.69 9.30 1.14
CA ALA A 90 -16.40 9.90 1.48
C ALA A 90 -16.11 11.21 0.72
N ILE A 91 -16.85 11.52 -0.34
CA ILE A 91 -16.69 12.78 -1.09
C ILE A 91 -16.84 14.00 -0.18
N LYS A 92 -17.78 13.98 0.77
CA LYS A 92 -17.96 15.05 1.74
C LYS A 92 -16.75 15.30 2.64
N ARG A 93 -15.88 14.28 2.80
CA ARG A 93 -14.64 14.38 3.59
C ARG A 93 -13.47 14.86 2.76
N GLY A 94 -13.59 14.87 1.43
CA GLY A 94 -12.53 15.26 0.53
C GLY A 94 -12.05 14.15 -0.42
N TYR A 95 -12.74 13.02 -0.47
CA TYR A 95 -12.40 11.95 -1.41
C TYR A 95 -12.56 12.45 -2.85
N PRO A 96 -11.57 12.22 -3.74
CA PRO A 96 -11.58 12.79 -5.08
C PRO A 96 -12.63 12.15 -5.99
N TYR A 97 -13.18 12.95 -6.89
CA TYR A 97 -14.18 12.50 -7.86
C TYR A 97 -14.06 13.28 -9.16
N LYS A 98 -14.66 12.73 -10.21
CA LYS A 98 -14.84 13.40 -11.50
C LYS A 98 -16.31 13.59 -11.79
N VAL A 99 -16.63 14.63 -12.54
CA VAL A 99 -17.98 14.85 -13.06
C VAL A 99 -17.96 14.47 -14.54
N ASN A 100 -18.85 13.58 -14.95
CA ASN A 100 -19.01 13.23 -16.35
C ASN A 100 -19.73 14.38 -17.08
N PRO A 101 -19.10 15.03 -18.07
CA PRO A 101 -19.69 16.19 -18.72
C PRO A 101 -20.92 15.86 -19.60
N ILE A 102 -21.14 14.59 -19.91
CA ILE A 102 -22.27 14.16 -20.75
C ILE A 102 -23.57 14.09 -19.91
N ASN A 103 -23.50 13.56 -18.71
CA ASN A 103 -24.69 13.31 -17.88
C ASN A 103 -24.64 13.96 -16.50
N ASN A 104 -23.58 14.72 -16.19
CA ASN A 104 -23.32 15.35 -14.89
C ASN A 104 -23.26 14.38 -13.71
N GLN A 105 -23.04 13.10 -13.96
CA GLN A 105 -22.88 12.12 -12.87
C GLN A 105 -21.51 12.23 -12.23
N ILE A 106 -21.50 12.09 -10.92
CA ILE A 106 -20.28 12.05 -10.13
C ILE A 106 -19.71 10.64 -10.15
N LYS A 107 -18.42 10.53 -10.45
CA LYS A 107 -17.69 9.25 -10.43
C LYS A 107 -16.49 9.37 -9.49
N PRO A 108 -16.55 8.75 -8.30
CA PRO A 108 -15.41 8.73 -7.40
C PRO A 108 -14.21 8.01 -8.00
N PHE A 109 -13.00 8.40 -7.58
CA PHE A 109 -11.77 7.79 -8.06
C PHE A 109 -11.64 6.34 -7.53
N SER A 110 -10.97 5.50 -8.31
CA SER A 110 -10.54 4.18 -7.87
C SER A 110 -9.58 4.29 -6.69
N THR A 111 -9.62 3.33 -5.76
CA THR A 111 -8.70 3.27 -4.63
C THR A 111 -7.23 3.15 -5.05
N THR A 112 -6.97 2.72 -6.29
CA THR A 112 -5.61 2.64 -6.83
C THR A 112 -5.02 3.99 -7.20
N LYS A 113 -5.84 5.05 -7.29
CA LYS A 113 -5.44 6.39 -7.73
C LYS A 113 -5.42 7.42 -6.62
N VAL A 114 -5.67 7.02 -5.38
CA VAL A 114 -5.75 7.92 -4.24
C VAL A 114 -4.53 7.79 -3.34
N ASN A 115 -4.22 8.87 -2.60
CA ASN A 115 -3.11 8.87 -1.65
C ASN A 115 -3.56 8.34 -0.28
N THR A 116 -2.62 8.31 0.68
CA THR A 116 -2.86 7.81 2.04
C THR A 116 -3.93 8.60 2.79
N VAL A 117 -3.95 9.92 2.63
CA VAL A 117 -4.94 10.80 3.29
C VAL A 117 -6.34 10.53 2.74
N GLU A 118 -6.44 10.45 1.42
CA GLU A 118 -7.71 10.19 0.73
C GLU A 118 -8.25 8.79 1.06
N MET A 119 -7.37 7.80 1.13
CA MET A 119 -7.73 6.45 1.58
C MET A 119 -8.21 6.46 3.03
N GLY A 120 -7.62 7.32 3.88
CA GLY A 120 -8.07 7.55 5.25
C GLY A 120 -9.51 8.03 5.34
N TYR A 121 -9.92 8.92 4.44
CA TYR A 121 -11.32 9.38 4.38
C TYR A 121 -12.28 8.22 4.09
N LEU A 122 -11.89 7.34 3.20
CA LEU A 122 -12.69 6.18 2.84
C LEU A 122 -12.81 5.20 4.01
N ILE A 123 -11.71 4.96 4.71
CA ILE A 123 -11.70 4.10 5.90
C ILE A 123 -12.55 4.70 7.03
N ASP A 124 -12.46 5.99 7.27
CA ASP A 124 -13.27 6.67 8.28
C ASP A 124 -14.77 6.54 7.97
N GLU A 125 -15.14 6.68 6.71
CA GLU A 125 -16.52 6.49 6.29
C GLU A 125 -16.99 5.04 6.45
N ALA A 126 -16.12 4.08 6.16
CA ALA A 126 -16.42 2.66 6.37
C ALA A 126 -16.62 2.34 7.87
N LYS A 127 -15.79 2.91 8.73
CA LYS A 127 -15.95 2.76 10.20
C LYS A 127 -17.25 3.38 10.69
N GLN A 128 -17.61 4.54 10.17
CA GLN A 128 -18.86 5.21 10.52
C GLN A 128 -20.06 4.38 10.10
N LEU A 129 -20.05 3.84 8.89
CA LEU A 129 -21.14 2.98 8.41
C LEU A 129 -21.26 1.70 9.24
N CYS A 130 -20.13 1.08 9.60
CA CYS A 130 -20.14 -0.06 10.51
C CYS A 130 -20.81 0.29 11.84
N ALA A 131 -20.49 1.45 12.42
CA ALA A 131 -21.12 1.90 13.66
C ALA A 131 -22.63 2.10 13.50
N GLU A 132 -23.06 2.69 12.38
CA GLU A 132 -24.49 2.88 12.08
C GLU A 132 -25.23 1.55 11.95
N LEU A 133 -24.57 0.52 11.44
CA LEU A 133 -25.14 -0.82 11.24
C LEU A 133 -25.00 -1.72 12.49
N GLY A 134 -24.39 -1.23 13.55
CA GLY A 134 -24.16 -2.00 14.78
C GLY A 134 -23.09 -3.06 14.67
N ILE A 135 -22.19 -2.94 13.68
CA ILE A 135 -21.08 -3.86 13.50
C ILE A 135 -19.97 -3.51 14.49
N VAL A 136 -19.55 -4.50 15.30
CA VAL A 136 -18.41 -4.31 16.22
C VAL A 136 -17.12 -4.49 15.48
N ILE A 137 -16.26 -3.47 15.53
CA ILE A 137 -14.92 -3.50 14.91
C ILE A 137 -13.92 -3.81 16.01
N ASN A 138 -13.15 -4.88 15.82
CA ASN A 138 -12.02 -5.21 16.68
C ASN A 138 -10.76 -4.56 16.08
N ASP A 139 -10.25 -3.58 16.78
CA ASP A 139 -8.98 -2.93 16.40
C ASP A 139 -7.78 -3.81 16.81
#